data_ff5829a206b5e0922cd3f46bc7924987
#
_entry.id   ff5829a206b5e0922cd3f46bc7924987
#
_cell.length_a   1.000
_cell.length_b   1.000
_cell.length_c   1.000
_cell.angle_alpha   90.00
_cell.angle_beta   90.00
_cell.angle_gamma   90.00
#
_symmetry.space_group_name_H-M   'P 1'
#
loop_
_entity.id
_entity.type
_entity.pdbx_description
1 polymer ?
#
loop_
_entity_poly.entity_id
_entity_poly.type
_entity_poly.pdbx_seq_one_letter_code
_entity_poly.pdbx_strand_id
1 'polypeptide(L)'
;MDRARKEQVVSELKDVFLHSGIIVAAKYSGITVAEMSSLRNKMRENSANVRVAKNRLARIAIEQSPPEGMKHLLVDQIVLMYSEDPVTAAKISVEFAKTNENLKIVGGAMGNKILDSNGVTEVSKLPSRDEVLSSISALLSAPGGSLVANVTGPASVIAGVLENIGGD
;
A
#
# COMPACT_ATOMS: atom_id res chain seq x y z
N MET A 1 -31.70 -8.14 -3.33
CA MET A 1 -30.68 -9.02 -2.70
C MET A 1 -31.37 -9.83 -1.63
N ASP A 2 -31.32 -11.14 -1.75
CA ASP A 2 -31.89 -12.05 -0.76
C ASP A 2 -31.10 -11.98 0.57
N ARG A 3 -31.77 -12.38 1.66
CA ARG A 3 -31.21 -12.33 3.01
C ARG A 3 -29.94 -13.17 3.11
N ALA A 4 -29.95 -14.39 2.57
CA ALA A 4 -28.79 -15.28 2.54
C ALA A 4 -27.58 -14.64 1.83
N ARG A 5 -27.80 -13.95 0.71
CA ARG A 5 -26.72 -13.27 -0.02
C ARG A 5 -26.13 -12.07 0.73
N LYS A 6 -26.94 -11.39 1.57
CA LYS A 6 -26.42 -10.32 2.45
C LYS A 6 -25.56 -10.90 3.57
N GLU A 7 -25.98 -12.00 4.17
CA GLU A 7 -25.22 -12.70 5.21
C GLU A 7 -23.88 -13.23 4.67
N GLN A 8 -23.87 -13.78 3.45
CA GLN A 8 -22.62 -14.17 2.77
C GLN A 8 -21.67 -13.00 2.55
N VAL A 9 -22.15 -11.86 2.05
CA VAL A 9 -21.33 -10.67 1.83
C VAL A 9 -20.77 -10.13 3.15
N VAL A 10 -21.52 -10.16 4.23
CA VAL A 10 -21.06 -9.75 5.55
C VAL A 10 -19.98 -10.70 6.06
N SER A 11 -20.15 -12.03 5.89
CA SER A 11 -19.14 -13.02 6.25
C SER A 11 -17.84 -12.83 5.48
N GLU A 12 -17.92 -12.67 4.15
CA GLU A 12 -16.75 -12.40 3.32
C GLU A 12 -16.02 -11.08 3.71
N LEU A 13 -16.78 -10.03 4.05
CA LEU A 13 -16.18 -8.76 4.50
C LEU A 13 -15.50 -8.91 5.86
N LYS A 14 -16.03 -9.72 6.76
CA LYS A 14 -15.39 -10.03 8.04
C LYS A 14 -14.07 -10.75 7.85
N ASP A 15 -14.05 -11.79 6.99
CA ASP A 15 -12.84 -12.54 6.70
C ASP A 15 -11.76 -11.62 6.11
N VAL A 16 -12.16 -10.71 5.22
CA VAL A 16 -11.27 -9.68 4.67
C VAL A 16 -10.74 -8.76 5.77
N PHE A 17 -11.59 -8.27 6.68
CA PHE A 17 -11.17 -7.35 7.74
C PHE A 17 -10.25 -8.02 8.77
N LEU A 18 -10.40 -9.32 9.01
CA LEU A 18 -9.54 -10.08 9.92
C LEU A 18 -8.15 -10.36 9.35
N HIS A 19 -8.05 -10.63 8.04
CA HIS A 19 -6.79 -11.00 7.39
C HIS A 19 -6.05 -9.82 6.76
N SER A 20 -6.68 -8.64 6.68
CA SER A 20 -6.04 -7.47 6.08
C SER A 20 -5.13 -6.74 7.07
N GLY A 21 -3.91 -6.45 6.65
CA GLY A 21 -2.96 -5.61 7.40
C GLY A 21 -3.40 -4.14 7.43
N ILE A 22 -3.99 -3.66 6.32
CA ILE A 22 -4.54 -2.30 6.21
C ILE A 22 -5.83 -2.31 5.39
N ILE A 23 -6.74 -1.42 5.76
CA ILE A 23 -7.97 -1.13 5.04
C ILE A 23 -8.03 0.37 4.82
N VAL A 24 -8.08 0.80 3.57
CA VAL A 24 -8.21 2.22 3.20
C VAL A 24 -9.60 2.45 2.65
N ALA A 25 -10.30 3.45 3.18
CA ALA A 25 -11.59 3.91 2.71
C ALA A 25 -11.41 5.20 1.90
N ALA A 26 -11.84 5.16 0.64
CA ALA A 26 -11.84 6.33 -0.21
C ALA A 26 -13.24 6.60 -0.76
N LYS A 27 -13.60 7.87 -0.81
CA LYS A 27 -14.83 8.34 -1.44
C LYS A 27 -14.57 8.47 -2.93
N TYR A 28 -15.43 7.88 -3.74
CA TYR A 28 -15.39 8.05 -5.18
C TYR A 28 -16.63 8.81 -5.66
N SER A 29 -16.43 9.79 -6.51
CA SER A 29 -17.51 10.58 -7.09
C SER A 29 -17.17 10.93 -8.54
N GLY A 30 -17.90 10.31 -9.47
CA GLY A 30 -17.69 10.57 -10.90
C GLY A 30 -16.49 9.83 -11.53
N ILE A 31 -16.00 8.75 -10.91
CA ILE A 31 -14.98 7.88 -11.50
C ILE A 31 -15.57 7.11 -12.68
N THR A 32 -14.87 7.08 -13.81
CA THR A 32 -15.27 6.31 -14.98
C THR A 32 -15.00 4.81 -14.78
N VAL A 33 -15.67 3.97 -15.57
CA VAL A 33 -15.48 2.51 -15.52
C VAL A 33 -14.05 2.14 -15.89
N ALA A 34 -13.43 2.86 -16.83
CA ALA A 34 -12.05 2.63 -17.25
C ALA A 34 -11.06 2.92 -16.10
N GLU A 35 -11.23 4.03 -15.39
CA GLU A 35 -10.40 4.40 -14.23
C GLU A 35 -10.54 3.39 -13.08
N MET A 36 -11.77 2.96 -12.78
CA MET A 36 -12.02 1.94 -11.76
C MET A 36 -11.38 0.59 -12.13
N SER A 37 -11.40 0.22 -13.41
CA SER A 37 -10.75 -0.99 -13.90
C SER A 37 -9.23 -0.89 -13.82
N SER A 38 -8.67 0.28 -14.15
CA SER A 38 -7.25 0.58 -14.01
C SER A 38 -6.81 0.49 -12.54
N LEU A 39 -7.58 1.06 -11.61
CA LEU A 39 -7.33 0.95 -10.18
C LEU A 39 -7.32 -0.51 -9.71
N ARG A 40 -8.30 -1.31 -10.13
CA ARG A 40 -8.36 -2.74 -9.77
C ARG A 40 -7.17 -3.52 -10.31
N ASN A 41 -6.74 -3.25 -11.52
CA ASN A 41 -5.58 -3.91 -12.11
C ASN A 41 -4.30 -3.55 -11.35
N LYS A 42 -4.04 -2.27 -11.13
CA LYS A 42 -2.88 -1.82 -10.33
C LYS A 42 -2.85 -2.41 -8.92
N MET A 43 -4.00 -2.51 -8.27
CA MET A 43 -4.10 -3.13 -6.95
C MET A 43 -3.79 -4.63 -7.00
N ARG A 44 -4.33 -5.37 -7.99
CA ARG A 44 -4.08 -6.81 -8.15
C ARG A 44 -2.64 -7.13 -8.45
N GLU A 45 -1.97 -6.33 -9.28
CA GLU A 45 -0.55 -6.45 -9.61
C GLU A 45 0.33 -6.38 -8.35
N ASN A 46 -0.12 -5.65 -7.34
CA ASN A 46 0.59 -5.46 -6.07
C ASN A 46 -0.06 -6.23 -4.89
N SER A 47 -0.73 -7.34 -5.16
CA SER A 47 -1.36 -8.19 -4.13
C SER A 47 -2.34 -7.45 -3.20
N ALA A 48 -2.92 -6.36 -3.69
CA ALA A 48 -3.97 -5.62 -3.02
C ALA A 48 -5.32 -5.81 -3.74
N ASN A 49 -6.41 -5.60 -3.04
CA ASN A 49 -7.74 -5.78 -3.57
C ASN A 49 -8.61 -4.55 -3.38
N VAL A 50 -9.58 -4.38 -4.28
CA VAL A 50 -10.57 -3.29 -4.24
C VAL A 50 -11.96 -3.88 -4.20
N ARG A 51 -12.76 -3.46 -3.24
CA ARG A 51 -14.16 -3.88 -3.13
C ARG A 51 -15.07 -2.69 -2.89
N VAL A 52 -16.13 -2.60 -3.67
CA VAL A 52 -17.22 -1.67 -3.44
C VAL A 52 -18.33 -2.43 -2.72
N ALA A 53 -18.64 -2.01 -1.52
CA ALA A 53 -19.68 -2.64 -0.70
C ALA A 53 -20.74 -1.61 -0.29
N LYS A 54 -21.95 -2.10 0.00
CA LYS A 54 -22.98 -1.24 0.58
C LYS A 54 -22.59 -0.88 2.01
N ASN A 55 -22.54 0.41 2.32
CA ASN A 55 -22.09 0.92 3.63
C ASN A 55 -22.80 0.24 4.81
N ARG A 56 -24.12 -0.06 4.67
CA ARG A 56 -24.87 -0.74 5.72
C ARG A 56 -24.31 -2.15 6.02
N LEU A 57 -23.89 -2.90 5.00
CA LEU A 57 -23.32 -4.23 5.17
C LEU A 57 -21.89 -4.14 5.72
N ALA A 58 -21.11 -3.18 5.24
CA ALA A 58 -19.77 -2.92 5.75
C ALA A 58 -19.81 -2.52 7.24
N ARG A 59 -20.75 -1.67 7.66
CA ARG A 59 -20.94 -1.31 9.08
C ARG A 59 -21.25 -2.53 9.95
N ILE A 60 -22.13 -3.42 9.53
CA ILE A 60 -22.46 -4.66 10.24
C ILE A 60 -21.22 -5.57 10.35
N ALA A 61 -20.41 -5.66 9.28
CA ALA A 61 -19.19 -6.46 9.29
C ALA A 61 -18.16 -5.89 10.28
N ILE A 62 -18.00 -4.57 10.33
CA ILE A 62 -17.09 -3.87 11.26
C ILE A 62 -17.55 -3.97 12.72
N GLU A 63 -18.88 -3.98 12.99
CA GLU A 63 -19.40 -4.19 14.35
C GLU A 63 -19.02 -5.54 14.96
N GLN A 64 -18.70 -6.49 14.13
CA GLN A 64 -18.35 -7.86 14.51
C GLN A 64 -16.89 -8.19 14.29
N SER A 65 -16.08 -7.20 13.87
CA SER A 65 -14.63 -7.35 13.60
C SER A 65 -13.89 -6.05 13.94
N PRO A 66 -12.66 -6.11 14.46
CA PRO A 66 -11.84 -4.90 14.54
C PRO A 66 -11.56 -4.38 13.12
N PRO A 67 -11.53 -3.05 12.88
CA PRO A 67 -11.51 -1.93 13.83
C PRO A 67 -12.89 -1.26 14.02
N GLU A 68 -13.40 -1.26 15.26
CA GLU A 68 -14.73 -0.72 15.58
C GLU A 68 -14.94 0.75 15.22
N GLY A 69 -13.88 1.54 15.23
CA GLY A 69 -13.94 3.00 14.99
C GLY A 69 -14.07 3.41 13.52
N MET A 70 -13.98 2.51 12.56
CA MET A 70 -14.07 2.82 11.13
C MET A 70 -15.50 3.14 10.66
N LYS A 71 -16.52 2.97 11.52
CA LYS A 71 -17.92 3.25 11.20
C LYS A 71 -18.16 4.69 10.75
N HIS A 72 -17.46 5.64 11.34
CA HIS A 72 -17.58 7.06 11.02
C HIS A 72 -17.04 7.41 9.62
N LEU A 73 -16.14 6.60 9.09
CA LEU A 73 -15.56 6.80 7.76
C LEU A 73 -16.49 6.31 6.65
N LEU A 74 -17.45 5.43 6.96
CA LEU A 74 -18.38 4.85 5.99
C LEU A 74 -19.58 5.76 5.74
N VAL A 75 -19.34 6.92 5.15
CA VAL A 75 -20.36 7.90 4.74
C VAL A 75 -20.25 8.09 3.23
N ASP A 76 -21.39 8.19 2.53
CA ASP A 76 -21.46 8.35 1.08
C ASP A 76 -20.99 7.12 0.25
N GLN A 77 -20.52 7.37 -0.98
CA GLN A 77 -20.05 6.34 -1.89
C GLN A 77 -18.58 6.00 -1.57
N ILE A 78 -18.35 4.82 -0.97
CA ILE A 78 -17.05 4.40 -0.52
C ILE A 78 -16.57 3.15 -1.27
N VAL A 79 -15.31 3.20 -1.66
CA VAL A 79 -14.53 2.05 -2.10
C VAL A 79 -13.58 1.64 -0.97
N LEU A 80 -13.54 0.35 -0.68
CA LEU A 80 -12.64 -0.26 0.29
C LEU A 80 -11.48 -0.88 -0.47
N MET A 81 -10.29 -0.46 -0.14
CA MET A 81 -9.03 -0.98 -0.65
C MET A 81 -8.30 -1.65 0.50
N TYR A 82 -7.85 -2.87 0.31
CA TYR A 82 -7.23 -3.65 1.39
C TYR A 82 -6.10 -4.52 0.85
N SER A 83 -5.11 -4.79 1.71
CA SER A 83 -4.01 -5.69 1.43
C SER A 83 -3.50 -6.34 2.71
N GLU A 84 -2.79 -7.44 2.59
CA GLU A 84 -2.07 -8.07 3.69
C GLU A 84 -0.89 -7.21 4.12
N ASP A 85 -0.16 -6.63 3.15
CA ASP A 85 0.94 -5.72 3.40
C ASP A 85 0.41 -4.32 3.75
N PRO A 86 0.75 -3.77 4.94
CA PRO A 86 0.16 -2.52 5.44
C PRO A 86 0.49 -1.29 4.59
N VAL A 87 1.55 -1.31 3.79
CA VAL A 87 2.00 -0.15 3.02
C VAL A 87 1.45 -0.15 1.59
N THR A 88 1.32 -1.31 0.99
CA THR A 88 1.02 -1.46 -0.44
C THR A 88 -0.31 -0.82 -0.83
N ALA A 89 -1.41 -1.13 -0.10
CA ALA A 89 -2.71 -0.53 -0.41
C ALA A 89 -2.72 0.99 -0.19
N ALA A 90 -2.02 1.50 0.83
CA ALA A 90 -1.91 2.93 1.08
C ALA A 90 -1.12 3.65 -0.02
N LYS A 91 0.03 3.11 -0.46
CA LYS A 91 0.85 3.66 -1.56
C LYS A 91 0.02 3.83 -2.83
N ILE A 92 -0.61 2.76 -3.29
CA ILE A 92 -1.40 2.77 -4.54
C ILE A 92 -2.61 3.70 -4.41
N SER A 93 -3.29 3.69 -3.25
CA SER A 93 -4.44 4.57 -3.01
C SER A 93 -4.06 6.04 -3.10
N VAL A 94 -2.95 6.44 -2.48
CA VAL A 94 -2.46 7.83 -2.49
C VAL A 94 -1.95 8.22 -3.87
N GLU A 95 -1.25 7.33 -4.57
CA GLU A 95 -0.78 7.58 -5.94
C GLU A 95 -1.95 7.78 -6.90
N PHE A 96 -2.96 6.92 -6.80
CA PHE A 96 -4.15 7.03 -7.64
C PHE A 96 -4.98 8.27 -7.30
N ALA A 97 -5.08 8.64 -6.02
CA ALA A 97 -5.76 9.87 -5.59
C ALA A 97 -5.05 11.15 -6.07
N LYS A 98 -3.73 11.12 -6.25
CA LYS A 98 -2.99 12.24 -6.86
C LYS A 98 -3.24 12.37 -8.36
N THR A 99 -3.46 11.24 -9.04
CA THR A 99 -3.69 11.22 -10.48
C THR A 99 -5.16 11.53 -10.83
N ASN A 100 -6.09 11.18 -9.93
CA ASN A 100 -7.53 11.31 -10.16
C ASN A 100 -8.19 12.09 -9.02
N GLU A 101 -8.61 13.31 -9.29
CA GLU A 101 -9.31 14.18 -8.32
C GLU A 101 -10.67 13.64 -7.85
N ASN A 102 -11.25 12.69 -8.61
CA ASN A 102 -12.51 12.04 -8.31
C ASN A 102 -12.43 11.00 -7.19
N LEU A 103 -11.21 10.63 -6.75
CA LEU A 103 -10.97 9.73 -5.63
C LEU A 103 -10.40 10.51 -4.44
N LYS A 104 -11.14 10.60 -3.35
CA LYS A 104 -10.69 11.27 -2.12
C LYS A 104 -10.53 10.26 -1.00
N ILE A 105 -9.35 10.16 -0.43
CA ILE A 105 -9.08 9.32 0.73
C ILE A 105 -9.77 9.95 1.95
N VAL A 106 -10.65 9.20 2.59
CA VAL A 106 -11.36 9.62 3.80
C VAL A 106 -10.55 9.21 5.04
N GLY A 107 -9.96 8.04 4.99
CA GLY A 107 -9.15 7.50 6.06
C GLY A 107 -8.96 6.00 5.87
N GLY A 108 -8.48 5.34 6.91
CA GLY A 108 -8.26 3.90 6.90
C GLY A 108 -8.14 3.33 8.29
N ALA A 109 -7.84 2.05 8.35
CA ALA A 109 -7.53 1.36 9.58
C ALA A 109 -6.37 0.39 9.35
N MET A 110 -5.46 0.33 10.31
CA MET A 110 -4.34 -0.59 10.34
C MET A 110 -4.41 -1.39 11.64
N GLY A 111 -4.85 -2.65 11.56
CA GLY A 111 -5.21 -3.43 12.73
C GLY A 111 -6.30 -2.71 13.56
N ASN A 112 -6.00 -2.36 14.81
CA ASN A 112 -6.93 -1.64 15.71
C ASN A 112 -6.80 -0.11 15.65
N LYS A 113 -5.85 0.43 14.90
CA LYS A 113 -5.57 1.87 14.85
C LYS A 113 -6.30 2.50 13.66
N ILE A 114 -7.09 3.52 13.94
CA ILE A 114 -7.76 4.31 12.91
C ILE A 114 -6.79 5.37 12.39
N LEU A 115 -6.76 5.55 11.09
CA LEU A 115 -5.94 6.50 10.39
C LEU A 115 -6.83 7.51 9.67
N ASP A 116 -6.55 8.78 9.88
CA ASP A 116 -7.14 9.85 9.09
C ASP A 116 -6.48 9.93 7.70
N SER A 117 -6.97 10.79 6.83
CA SER A 117 -6.40 11.00 5.50
C SER A 117 -4.90 11.30 5.53
N ASN A 118 -4.45 12.11 6.50
CA ASN A 118 -3.02 12.41 6.71
C ASN A 118 -2.25 11.18 7.15
N GLY A 119 -2.81 10.38 8.08
CA GLY A 119 -2.20 9.13 8.54
C GLY A 119 -2.03 8.11 7.42
N VAL A 120 -3.01 7.96 6.51
CA VAL A 120 -2.86 7.10 5.32
C VAL A 120 -1.74 7.61 4.42
N THR A 121 -1.60 8.93 4.27
CA THR A 121 -0.54 9.54 3.48
C THR A 121 0.85 9.32 4.12
N GLU A 122 0.95 9.35 5.44
CA GLU A 122 2.19 9.03 6.16
C GLU A 122 2.58 7.55 5.98
N VAL A 123 1.62 6.64 6.15
CA VAL A 123 1.84 5.21 5.89
C VAL A 123 2.28 4.95 4.45
N SER A 124 1.74 5.69 3.47
CA SER A 124 2.14 5.55 2.07
C SER A 124 3.60 5.92 1.78
N LYS A 125 4.24 6.72 2.65
CA LYS A 125 5.66 7.10 2.54
C LYS A 125 6.60 6.05 3.12
N LEU A 126 6.09 5.10 3.90
CA LEU A 126 6.90 4.05 4.48
C LEU A 126 7.38 3.08 3.39
N PRO A 127 8.58 2.53 3.52
CA PRO A 127 9.05 1.48 2.63
C PRO A 127 8.25 0.19 2.87
N SER A 128 8.10 -0.61 1.84
CA SER A 128 7.48 -1.94 1.94
C SER A 128 8.36 -2.87 2.79
N ARG A 129 7.79 -3.99 3.25
CA ARG A 129 8.54 -4.99 4.04
C ARG A 129 9.78 -5.47 3.30
N ASP A 130 9.68 -5.72 2.01
CA ASP A 130 10.80 -6.21 1.19
C ASP A 130 11.86 -5.12 0.97
N GLU A 131 11.45 -3.87 0.81
CA GLU A 131 12.37 -2.72 0.74
C GLU A 131 13.14 -2.54 2.06
N VAL A 132 12.49 -2.72 3.22
CA VAL A 132 13.16 -2.67 4.53
C VAL A 132 14.16 -3.83 4.68
N LEU A 133 13.77 -5.04 4.34
CA LEU A 133 14.67 -6.21 4.40
C LEU A 133 15.86 -6.02 3.46
N SER A 134 15.65 -5.51 2.25
CA SER A 134 16.71 -5.18 1.31
C SER A 134 17.68 -4.12 1.86
N SER A 135 17.14 -3.06 2.47
CA SER A 135 17.97 -2.00 3.07
C SER A 135 18.80 -2.51 4.26
N ILE A 136 18.23 -3.39 5.10
CA ILE A 136 18.96 -4.02 6.19
C ILE A 136 20.09 -4.90 5.63
N SER A 137 19.81 -5.70 4.61
CA SER A 137 20.84 -6.54 3.95
C SER A 137 21.96 -5.69 3.34
N ALA A 138 21.59 -4.57 2.68
CA ALA A 138 22.57 -3.62 2.14
C ALA A 138 23.43 -3.00 3.23
N LEU A 139 22.84 -2.59 4.36
CA LEU A 139 23.59 -2.03 5.50
C LEU A 139 24.55 -3.04 6.13
N LEU A 140 24.19 -4.31 6.19
CA LEU A 140 25.08 -5.37 6.70
C LEU A 140 26.23 -5.64 5.74
N SER A 141 26.02 -5.49 4.44
CA SER A 141 27.04 -5.70 3.40
C SER A 141 27.93 -4.46 3.17
N ALA A 142 27.46 -3.27 3.51
CA ALA A 142 28.15 -2.00 3.27
C ALA A 142 29.56 -1.92 3.86
N PRO A 143 29.84 -2.37 5.12
CA PRO A 143 31.20 -2.34 5.67
C PRO A 143 32.20 -3.16 4.86
N GLY A 144 31.78 -4.36 4.41
CA GLY A 144 32.63 -5.22 3.56
C GLY A 144 32.90 -4.58 2.20
N GLY A 145 31.88 -4.02 1.56
CA GLY A 145 32.03 -3.30 0.29
C GLY A 145 32.95 -2.07 0.40
N SER A 146 32.83 -1.31 1.49
CA SER A 146 33.68 -0.13 1.70
C SER A 146 35.17 -0.52 1.92
N LEU A 147 35.44 -1.62 2.63
CA LEU A 147 36.79 -2.14 2.81
C LEU A 147 37.38 -2.56 1.46
N VAL A 148 36.65 -3.31 0.66
CA VAL A 148 37.09 -3.72 -0.68
C VAL A 148 37.35 -2.50 -1.55
N ALA A 149 36.44 -1.54 -1.58
CA ALA A 149 36.57 -0.31 -2.37
C ALA A 149 37.80 0.50 -1.95
N ASN A 150 38.11 0.62 -0.64
CA ASN A 150 39.29 1.33 -0.13
C ASN A 150 40.60 0.62 -0.46
N VAL A 151 40.61 -0.70 -0.57
CA VAL A 151 41.83 -1.47 -0.94
C VAL A 151 42.02 -1.48 -2.46
N THR A 152 40.98 -1.63 -3.24
CA THR A 152 41.06 -1.72 -4.72
C THR A 152 41.04 -0.37 -5.41
N GLY A 153 40.47 0.68 -4.78
CA GLY A 153 40.36 2.02 -5.35
C GLY A 153 41.72 2.61 -5.79
N PRO A 154 42.75 2.66 -4.94
CA PRO A 154 44.06 3.17 -5.33
C PRO A 154 44.69 2.39 -6.50
N ALA A 155 44.50 1.07 -6.50
CA ALA A 155 45.07 0.23 -7.57
C ALA A 155 44.37 0.48 -8.93
N SER A 156 43.06 0.67 -8.93
CA SER A 156 42.29 0.98 -10.16
C SER A 156 42.61 2.37 -10.72
N VAL A 157 42.85 3.35 -9.85
CA VAL A 157 43.31 4.70 -10.27
C VAL A 157 44.66 4.64 -10.93
N ILE A 158 45.65 3.90 -10.32
CA ILE A 158 46.99 3.73 -10.88
C ILE A 158 46.92 2.99 -12.22
N ALA A 159 46.11 1.93 -12.32
CA ALA A 159 45.92 1.20 -13.58
C ALA A 159 45.35 2.09 -14.69
N GLY A 160 44.34 2.92 -14.39
CA GLY A 160 43.76 3.87 -15.35
C GLY A 160 44.75 4.97 -15.80
N VAL A 161 45.63 5.42 -14.91
CA VAL A 161 46.69 6.39 -15.28
C VAL A 161 47.73 5.73 -16.19
N LEU A 162 48.13 4.49 -15.89
CA LEU A 162 49.08 3.74 -16.73
C LEU A 162 48.53 3.42 -18.11
N GLU A 163 47.24 3.09 -18.21
CA GLU A 163 46.54 2.86 -19.46
C GLU A 163 46.48 4.11 -20.34
N ASN A 164 46.28 5.28 -19.73
CA ASN A 164 46.28 6.58 -20.42
C ASN A 164 47.69 7.04 -20.89
N ILE A 165 48.75 6.64 -20.18
CA ILE A 165 50.13 6.98 -20.54
C ILE A 165 50.69 5.99 -21.58
N GLY A 166 50.21 4.72 -21.56
CA GLY A 166 50.67 3.68 -22.47
C GLY A 166 49.93 3.59 -23.80
N GLY A 167 48.95 4.46 -24.00
CA GLY A 167 48.08 4.51 -25.21
C GLY A 167 48.50 5.52 -26.28
N ASP A 168 49.68 6.17 -26.14
CA ASP A 168 50.31 7.01 -27.17
C ASP A 168 51.38 6.25 -27.94
#